data_68545b9da306fd1a3207b2cb2b37cc06
#
_entry.id   68545b9da306fd1a3207b2cb2b37cc06
#
_cell.length_a   1.000
_cell.length_b   1.000
_cell.length_c   1.000
_cell.angle_alpha   90.00
_cell.angle_beta   90.00
_cell.angle_gamma   90.00
#
_symmetry.space_group_name_H-M   'P 1'
#
loop_
_entity.id
_entity.type
_entity.pdbx_description
1 polymer ?
#
loop_
_entity_poly.entity_id
_entity_poly.type
_entity_poly.pdbx_seq_one_letter_code
_entity_poly.pdbx_strand_id
1 'polypeptide(L)'
;VWFWEQDSIEYEIFKIYERALATLGVNFSNEEVQNALEACTYGLEDALRSSISYMLWLHENNKEMFPNRILVRALQEQWKPMIWRDEYLELPMLESPGQRWWKTAEKIWGYDVRNRMVADVFYNDGAEFIKFTNGKEITVETVWRWE
;
A
#
# COMPACT_ATOMS: atom_id res chain seq x y z
N VAL A 1 7.92 -12.45 7.64
CA VAL A 1 8.15 -11.81 8.94
C VAL A 1 8.91 -10.51 8.72
N TRP A 2 8.36 -9.42 9.25
CA TRP A 2 9.01 -8.12 9.18
C TRP A 2 10.12 -8.00 10.20
N PHE A 3 11.18 -7.31 9.80
CA PHE A 3 12.32 -6.99 10.66
C PHE A 3 12.02 -5.82 11.61
N TRP A 4 10.95 -5.04 11.38
CA TRP A 4 10.51 -3.99 12.29
C TRP A 4 9.51 -4.55 13.30
N GLU A 5 9.62 -4.08 14.53
CA GLU A 5 8.61 -4.37 15.55
C GLU A 5 7.31 -3.62 15.23
N GLN A 6 6.18 -4.22 15.56
CA GLN A 6 4.86 -3.66 15.23
C GLN A 6 4.57 -2.31 15.90
N ASP A 7 5.24 -2.02 16.99
CA ASP A 7 5.09 -0.75 17.72
C ASP A 7 6.20 0.26 17.40
N SER A 8 7.07 -0.03 16.45
CA SER A 8 8.13 0.89 16.05
C SER A 8 7.57 2.04 15.22
N ILE A 9 8.25 3.19 15.28
CA ILE A 9 7.90 4.37 14.49
C ILE A 9 8.04 4.07 12.99
N GLU A 10 9.09 3.35 12.63
CA GLU A 10 9.37 2.96 11.23
C GLU A 10 8.23 2.11 10.66
N TYR A 11 7.72 1.18 11.44
CA TYR A 11 6.61 0.34 11.02
C TYR A 11 5.32 1.14 10.83
N GLU A 12 5.04 2.07 11.74
CA GLU A 12 3.87 2.94 11.62
C GLU A 12 3.94 3.82 10.38
N ILE A 13 5.10 4.41 10.12
CA ILE A 13 5.32 5.22 8.92
C ILE A 13 5.13 4.37 7.66
N PHE A 14 5.76 3.21 7.64
CA PHE A 14 5.68 2.28 6.50
C PHE A 14 4.22 1.89 6.19
N LYS A 15 3.43 1.61 7.22
CA LYS A 15 2.04 1.19 7.03
C LYS A 15 1.17 2.24 6.35
N ILE A 16 1.49 3.52 6.50
CA ILE A 16 0.76 4.59 5.82
C ILE A 16 0.92 4.49 4.29
N TYR A 17 2.10 4.11 3.83
CA TYR A 17 2.46 4.12 2.41
C TYR A 17 2.48 2.75 1.74
N GLU A 18 2.40 1.68 2.51
CA GLU A 18 2.53 0.30 2.02
C GLU A 18 1.58 -0.01 0.88
N ARG A 19 0.31 0.31 1.06
CA ARG A 19 -0.74 0.00 0.07
C ARG A 19 -0.50 0.73 -1.25
N ALA A 20 -0.17 2.01 -1.19
CA ALA A 20 0.10 2.80 -2.38
C ALA A 20 1.31 2.26 -3.14
N LEU A 21 2.38 1.93 -2.44
CA LEU A 21 3.59 1.37 -3.05
C LEU A 21 3.32 0.00 -3.66
N ALA A 22 2.59 -0.86 -2.98
CA ALA A 22 2.23 -2.18 -3.50
C ALA A 22 1.37 -2.07 -4.76
N THR A 23 0.43 -1.13 -4.77
CA THR A 23 -0.43 -0.88 -5.93
C THR A 23 0.37 -0.37 -7.13
N LEU A 24 1.41 0.42 -6.88
CA LEU A 24 2.32 0.90 -7.92
C LEU A 24 3.25 -0.20 -8.45
N GLY A 25 3.34 -1.33 -7.76
CA GLY A 25 4.10 -2.49 -8.23
C GLY A 25 5.32 -2.86 -7.41
N VAL A 26 5.51 -2.24 -6.24
CA VAL A 26 6.61 -2.61 -5.34
C VAL A 26 6.36 -3.99 -4.76
N ASN A 27 7.37 -4.86 -4.84
CA ASN A 27 7.33 -6.20 -4.26
C ASN A 27 8.12 -6.20 -2.95
N PHE A 28 7.41 -6.23 -1.82
CA PHE A 28 8.04 -6.22 -0.50
C PHE A 28 8.65 -7.57 -0.10
N SER A 29 8.45 -8.60 -0.90
CA SER A 29 9.16 -9.88 -0.74
C SER A 29 10.54 -9.86 -1.40
N ASN A 30 10.84 -8.85 -2.20
CA ASN A 30 12.14 -8.69 -2.85
C ASN A 30 13.21 -8.38 -1.80
N GLU A 31 14.32 -9.14 -1.85
CA GLU A 31 15.39 -9.01 -0.87
C GLU A 31 16.06 -7.65 -0.88
N GLU A 32 16.29 -7.07 -2.07
CA GLU A 32 16.90 -5.74 -2.18
C GLU A 32 16.01 -4.66 -1.56
N VAL A 33 14.70 -4.77 -1.73
CA VAL A 33 13.73 -3.85 -1.14
C VAL A 33 13.76 -3.96 0.39
N GLN A 34 13.75 -5.19 0.92
CA GLN A 34 13.80 -5.41 2.35
C GLN A 34 15.10 -4.90 2.96
N ASN A 35 16.23 -5.16 2.30
CA ASN A 35 17.54 -4.70 2.77
C ASN A 35 17.62 -3.17 2.78
N ALA A 36 17.08 -2.50 1.76
CA ALA A 36 17.07 -1.05 1.69
C ALA A 36 16.19 -0.43 2.78
N LEU A 37 15.03 -1.03 3.07
CA LEU A 37 14.15 -0.59 4.15
C LEU A 37 14.83 -0.75 5.51
N GLU A 38 15.44 -1.90 5.75
CA GLU A 38 16.13 -2.18 7.00
C GLU A 38 17.31 -1.24 7.23
N ALA A 39 18.06 -0.91 6.18
CA ALA A 39 19.22 -0.03 6.25
C ALA A 39 18.84 1.46 6.37
N CYS A 40 17.59 1.82 6.11
CA CYS A 40 17.14 3.21 6.15
C CYS A 40 16.85 3.64 7.58
N THR A 41 17.85 4.26 8.22
CA THR A 41 17.72 4.73 9.60
C THR A 41 17.31 6.19 9.71
N TYR A 42 17.23 6.90 8.58
CA TYR A 42 16.90 8.32 8.55
C TYR A 42 16.17 8.67 7.25
N GLY A 43 15.17 9.55 7.36
CA GLY A 43 14.44 10.03 6.19
C GLY A 43 13.53 9.01 5.53
N LEU A 44 13.06 8.00 6.26
CA LEU A 44 12.21 6.96 5.73
C LEU A 44 10.93 7.53 5.09
N GLU A 45 10.21 8.37 5.79
CA GLU A 45 8.95 8.94 5.28
C GLU A 45 9.18 9.76 4.01
N ASP A 46 10.21 10.59 4.00
CA ASP A 46 10.55 11.40 2.82
C ASP A 46 10.88 10.52 1.62
N ALA A 47 11.62 9.43 1.82
CA ALA A 47 11.96 8.50 0.76
C ALA A 47 10.73 7.79 0.21
N LEU A 48 9.82 7.35 1.07
CA LEU A 48 8.57 6.71 0.65
C LEU A 48 7.69 7.68 -0.14
N ARG A 49 7.54 8.91 0.34
CA ARG A 49 6.79 9.95 -0.36
C ARG A 49 7.40 10.29 -1.71
N SER A 50 8.73 10.42 -1.77
CA SER A 50 9.46 10.71 -3.01
C SER A 50 9.26 9.60 -4.04
N SER A 51 9.31 8.35 -3.61
CA SER A 51 9.08 7.19 -4.48
C SER A 51 7.69 7.24 -5.10
N ILE A 52 6.69 7.49 -4.29
CA ILE A 52 5.29 7.57 -4.75
C ILE A 52 5.13 8.73 -5.72
N SER A 53 5.59 9.92 -5.36
CA SER A 53 5.51 11.12 -6.23
C SER A 53 6.17 10.88 -7.58
N TYR A 54 7.36 10.30 -7.58
CA TYR A 54 8.10 10.04 -8.80
C TYR A 54 7.40 9.01 -9.68
N MET A 55 6.89 7.93 -9.07
CA MET A 55 6.17 6.90 -9.82
C MET A 55 4.86 7.43 -10.40
N LEU A 56 4.15 8.29 -9.67
CA LEU A 56 2.95 8.96 -10.19
C LEU A 56 3.29 9.82 -11.40
N TRP A 57 4.39 10.56 -11.33
CA TRP A 57 4.85 11.38 -12.45
C TRP A 57 5.22 10.53 -13.66
N LEU A 58 5.92 9.43 -13.46
CA LEU A 58 6.28 8.51 -14.55
C LEU A 58 5.03 7.93 -15.21
N HIS A 59 4.06 7.51 -14.43
CA HIS A 59 2.81 6.97 -14.93
C HIS A 59 2.03 8.02 -15.74
N GLU A 60 1.93 9.23 -15.21
CA GLU A 60 1.22 10.33 -15.87
C GLU A 60 1.85 10.70 -17.21
N ASN A 61 3.17 10.57 -17.33
CA ASN A 61 3.93 10.88 -18.54
C ASN A 61 4.17 9.66 -19.43
N ASN A 62 3.52 8.53 -19.15
CA ASN A 62 3.64 7.28 -19.91
C ASN A 62 5.09 6.79 -20.06
N LYS A 63 5.89 6.96 -19.01
CA LYS A 63 7.27 6.52 -18.97
C LYS A 63 7.41 5.16 -18.34
N GLU A 64 8.45 4.43 -18.75
CA GLU A 64 8.76 3.13 -18.19
C GLU A 64 9.09 3.26 -16.71
N MET A 65 8.63 2.31 -15.90
CA MET A 65 8.75 2.39 -14.45
C MET A 65 9.22 1.06 -13.87
N PHE A 66 10.21 1.13 -12.96
CA PHE A 66 10.74 -0.01 -12.24
C PHE A 66 10.55 0.23 -10.74
N PRO A 67 9.38 -0.12 -10.17
CA PRO A 67 9.03 0.28 -8.80
C PRO A 67 10.04 -0.13 -7.74
N ASN A 68 10.54 -1.36 -7.79
CA ASN A 68 11.50 -1.82 -6.78
C ASN A 68 12.80 -1.01 -6.83
N ARG A 69 13.32 -0.73 -8.02
CA ARG A 69 14.54 0.07 -8.17
C ARG A 69 14.36 1.49 -7.69
N ILE A 70 13.20 2.08 -8.00
CA ILE A 70 12.88 3.44 -7.58
C ILE A 70 12.87 3.53 -6.06
N LEU A 71 12.17 2.60 -5.40
CA LEU A 71 12.11 2.59 -3.95
C LEU A 71 13.48 2.37 -3.31
N VAL A 72 14.23 1.37 -3.79
CA VAL A 72 15.58 1.07 -3.27
C VAL A 72 16.47 2.30 -3.40
N ARG A 73 16.45 2.95 -4.55
CA ARG A 73 17.28 4.12 -4.79
C ARG A 73 16.88 5.31 -3.91
N ALA A 74 15.58 5.54 -3.75
CA ALA A 74 15.07 6.60 -2.90
C ALA A 74 15.51 6.40 -1.45
N LEU A 75 15.48 5.16 -0.95
CA LEU A 75 15.90 4.83 0.40
C LEU A 75 17.41 4.99 0.58
N GLN A 76 18.19 4.51 -0.38
CA GLN A 76 19.66 4.59 -0.31
C GLN A 76 20.18 6.01 -0.43
N GLU A 77 19.58 6.81 -1.30
CA GLU A 77 20.00 8.19 -1.55
C GLU A 77 19.26 9.19 -0.66
N GLN A 78 18.35 8.73 0.17
CA GLN A 78 17.54 9.55 1.09
C GLN A 78 16.83 10.70 0.36
N TRP A 79 16.06 10.36 -0.65
CA TRP A 79 15.31 11.33 -1.44
C TRP A 79 14.32 12.10 -0.57
N LYS A 80 14.12 13.37 -0.93
CA LYS A 80 13.09 14.22 -0.32
C LYS A 80 12.11 14.65 -1.40
N PRO A 81 10.78 14.59 -1.13
CA PRO A 81 9.81 14.96 -2.14
C PRO A 81 9.86 16.45 -2.44
N MET A 82 9.81 16.82 -3.72
CA MET A 82 9.70 18.20 -4.13
C MET A 82 8.28 18.72 -3.86
N ILE A 83 7.28 17.88 -4.10
CA ILE A 83 5.87 18.19 -3.86
C ILE A 83 5.24 16.94 -3.26
N TRP A 84 4.53 17.11 -2.14
CA TRP A 84 3.75 16.05 -1.55
C TRP A 84 2.40 16.56 -1.11
N ARG A 85 1.35 15.75 -1.38
CA ARG A 85 -0.01 15.98 -0.88
C ARG A 85 -0.55 14.66 -0.38
N ASP A 86 -1.17 14.67 0.79
CA ASP A 86 -1.75 13.45 1.37
C ASP A 86 -2.85 12.86 0.48
N GLU A 87 -3.50 13.69 -0.33
CA GLU A 87 -4.51 13.25 -1.30
C GLU A 87 -3.94 12.30 -2.34
N TYR A 88 -2.63 12.27 -2.56
CA TYR A 88 -2.01 11.33 -3.49
C TYR A 88 -2.30 9.87 -3.10
N LEU A 89 -2.42 9.59 -1.80
CA LEU A 89 -2.72 8.25 -1.31
C LEU A 89 -4.16 7.82 -1.61
N GLU A 90 -5.02 8.77 -1.94
CA GLU A 90 -6.44 8.54 -2.22
C GLU A 90 -6.76 8.57 -3.72
N LEU A 91 -5.74 8.69 -4.58
CA LEU A 91 -5.96 8.71 -6.03
C LEU A 91 -6.55 7.38 -6.50
N PRO A 92 -7.51 7.41 -7.45
CA PRO A 92 -8.14 6.19 -7.97
C PRO A 92 -7.13 5.18 -8.52
N MET A 93 -6.04 5.63 -9.13
CA MET A 93 -5.01 4.74 -9.66
C MET A 93 -4.24 3.99 -8.58
N LEU A 94 -4.25 4.49 -7.34
CA LEU A 94 -3.64 3.83 -6.19
C LEU A 94 -4.67 3.04 -5.38
N GLU A 95 -5.91 3.02 -5.84
CA GLU A 95 -6.98 2.25 -5.20
C GLU A 95 -6.72 0.76 -5.40
N SER A 96 -6.57 0.06 -4.29
CA SER A 96 -6.32 -1.38 -4.30
C SER A 96 -7.60 -2.16 -4.62
N PRO A 97 -7.49 -3.44 -5.04
CA PRO A 97 -8.66 -4.29 -5.20
C PRO A 97 -9.56 -4.35 -3.97
N GLY A 98 -8.98 -4.33 -2.77
CA GLY A 98 -9.73 -4.32 -1.51
C GLY A 98 -10.54 -3.05 -1.32
N GLN A 99 -9.97 -1.91 -1.64
CA GLN A 99 -10.67 -0.63 -1.58
C GLN A 99 -11.83 -0.58 -2.59
N ARG A 100 -11.61 -1.10 -3.79
CA ARG A 100 -12.66 -1.19 -4.81
C ARG A 100 -13.79 -2.12 -4.35
N TRP A 101 -13.45 -3.25 -3.75
CA TRP A 101 -14.43 -4.17 -3.19
C TRP A 101 -15.26 -3.50 -2.10
N TRP A 102 -14.63 -2.76 -1.22
CA TRP A 102 -15.30 -2.04 -0.14
C TRP A 102 -16.35 -1.07 -0.66
N LYS A 103 -16.00 -0.30 -1.69
CA LYS A 103 -16.94 0.63 -2.33
C LYS A 103 -18.07 -0.10 -3.05
N THR A 104 -17.74 -1.22 -3.72
CA THR A 104 -18.73 -2.03 -4.43
C THR A 104 -19.73 -2.67 -3.46
N ALA A 105 -19.25 -3.14 -2.32
CA ALA A 105 -20.09 -3.69 -1.27
C ALA A 105 -21.12 -2.68 -0.77
N GLU A 106 -20.71 -1.41 -0.64
CA GLU A 106 -21.63 -0.33 -0.27
C GLU A 106 -22.73 -0.14 -1.31
N LYS A 107 -22.39 -0.21 -2.59
CA LYS A 107 -23.36 -0.06 -3.67
C LYS A 107 -24.36 -1.22 -3.71
N ILE A 108 -23.91 -2.44 -3.44
CA ILE A 108 -24.75 -3.64 -3.54
C ILE A 108 -25.59 -3.84 -2.28
N TRP A 109 -24.98 -3.69 -1.10
CA TRP A 109 -25.62 -4.03 0.19
C TRP A 109 -26.12 -2.81 0.95
N GLY A 110 -25.66 -1.62 0.60
CA GLY A 110 -25.88 -0.41 1.36
C GLY A 110 -24.88 -0.26 2.50
N TYR A 111 -24.77 0.96 2.97
CA TYR A 111 -23.78 1.35 3.97
C TYR A 111 -23.92 0.58 5.29
N ASP A 112 -25.16 0.48 5.79
CA ASP A 112 -25.40 -0.16 7.09
C ASP A 112 -25.09 -1.64 7.10
N VAL A 113 -25.51 -2.36 6.03
CA VAL A 113 -25.26 -3.81 5.91
C VAL A 113 -23.78 -4.07 5.77
N ARG A 114 -23.08 -3.31 4.92
CA ARG A 114 -21.64 -3.44 4.77
C ARG A 114 -20.92 -3.28 6.10
N ASN A 115 -21.24 -2.24 6.86
CA ASN A 115 -20.59 -1.95 8.13
C ASN A 115 -20.89 -2.98 9.21
N ARG A 116 -22.03 -3.66 9.14
CA ARG A 116 -22.36 -4.75 10.07
C ARG A 116 -21.65 -6.04 9.75
N MET A 117 -21.39 -6.31 8.47
CA MET A 117 -20.84 -7.59 8.02
C MET A 117 -19.31 -7.59 7.92
N VAL A 118 -18.73 -6.44 7.60
CA VAL A 118 -17.28 -6.32 7.38
C VAL A 118 -16.64 -5.52 8.49
N ALA A 119 -15.68 -6.14 9.19
CA ALA A 119 -14.94 -5.49 10.26
C ALA A 119 -13.77 -4.67 9.73
N ASP A 120 -13.07 -5.16 8.70
CA ASP A 120 -11.88 -4.49 8.17
C ASP A 120 -11.51 -5.02 6.80
N VAL A 121 -10.80 -4.19 6.03
CA VAL A 121 -10.11 -4.58 4.80
C VAL A 121 -8.66 -4.19 5.01
N PHE A 122 -7.77 -5.16 5.01
CA PHE A 122 -6.38 -4.92 5.37
C PHE A 122 -5.39 -5.65 4.46
N TYR A 123 -4.14 -5.20 4.48
CA TYR A 123 -3.05 -5.74 3.70
C TYR A 123 -2.06 -6.44 4.65
N ASN A 124 -1.73 -7.68 4.35
CA ASN A 124 -0.79 -8.45 5.15
C ASN A 124 -0.02 -9.44 4.27
N ASP A 125 1.31 -9.48 4.42
CA ASP A 125 2.21 -10.40 3.71
C ASP A 125 1.99 -10.44 2.19
N GLY A 126 1.77 -9.28 1.59
CA GLY A 126 1.64 -9.17 0.14
C GLY A 126 0.25 -9.46 -0.42
N ALA A 127 -0.75 -9.65 0.44
CA ALA A 127 -2.11 -9.90 0.02
C ALA A 127 -3.11 -9.03 0.80
N GLU A 128 -4.21 -8.66 0.16
CA GLU A 128 -5.30 -7.99 0.82
C GLU A 128 -6.32 -9.00 1.33
N PHE A 129 -6.82 -8.74 2.52
CA PHE A 129 -7.80 -9.58 3.20
C PHE A 129 -9.02 -8.77 3.60
N ILE A 130 -10.17 -9.45 3.63
CA ILE A 130 -11.39 -8.92 4.20
C ILE A 130 -11.68 -9.70 5.47
N LYS A 131 -11.82 -8.97 6.57
CA LYS A 131 -12.20 -9.55 7.86
C LYS A 131 -13.67 -9.27 8.09
N PHE A 132 -14.46 -10.34 8.24
CA PHE A 132 -15.88 -10.24 8.56
C PHE A 132 -16.09 -10.18 10.06
N THR A 133 -17.23 -9.64 10.47
CA THR A 133 -17.58 -9.49 11.88
C THR A 133 -17.75 -10.82 12.62
N ASN A 134 -17.94 -11.93 11.89
CA ASN A 134 -17.99 -13.28 12.45
C ASN A 134 -16.60 -13.89 12.70
N GLY A 135 -15.53 -13.15 12.44
CA GLY A 135 -14.16 -13.59 12.63
C GLY A 135 -13.50 -14.24 11.42
N LYS A 136 -14.23 -14.48 10.36
CA LYS A 136 -13.65 -15.06 9.14
C LYS A 136 -12.80 -14.03 8.39
N GLU A 137 -11.70 -14.51 7.83
CA GLU A 137 -10.82 -13.70 6.99
C GLU A 137 -10.64 -14.42 5.66
N ILE A 138 -10.84 -13.72 4.56
CA ILE A 138 -10.63 -14.24 3.21
C ILE A 138 -9.89 -13.23 2.36
N THR A 139 -9.14 -13.72 1.36
CA THR A 139 -8.43 -12.83 0.45
C THR A 139 -9.43 -12.09 -0.45
N VAL A 140 -9.08 -10.86 -0.82
CA VAL A 140 -9.87 -10.06 -1.76
C VAL A 140 -10.02 -10.79 -3.09
N GLU A 141 -8.96 -11.45 -3.55
CA GLU A 141 -8.99 -12.26 -4.78
C GLU A 141 -10.08 -13.34 -4.72
N THR A 142 -10.19 -14.03 -3.58
CA THR A 142 -11.21 -15.06 -3.39
C THR A 142 -12.62 -14.49 -3.43
N VAL A 143 -12.84 -13.35 -2.79
CA VAL A 143 -14.16 -12.69 -2.76
C VAL A 143 -14.60 -12.29 -4.16
N TRP A 144 -13.71 -11.75 -4.99
CA TRP A 144 -14.05 -11.38 -6.35
C TRP A 144 -14.49 -12.56 -7.21
N ARG A 145 -14.04 -13.78 -6.89
CA ARG A 145 -14.44 -14.99 -7.61
C ARG A 145 -15.87 -15.44 -7.26
N TRP A 146 -16.41 -14.94 -6.17
CA TRP A 146 -17.77 -15.32 -5.73
C TRP A 146 -18.88 -14.58 -6.50
N GLU A 147 -18.51 -13.54 -7.22
CA GLU A 147 -19.43 -12.82 -8.09
C GLU A 147 -19.45 -13.38 -9.56
#